data_c1d18d7ab83dbd40e08add9a2f5ef786
#
_entry.id   c1d18d7ab83dbd40e08add9a2f5ef786
#
_cell.length_a   1.000
_cell.length_b   1.000
_cell.length_c   1.000
_cell.angle_alpha   90.00
_cell.angle_beta   90.00
_cell.angle_gamma   90.00
#
_symmetry.space_group_name_H-M   'P 1'
#
loop_
_entity.id
_entity.type
_entity.pdbx_description
1 polymer ?
#
loop_
_entity_poly.entity_id
_entity_poly.type
_entity_poly.pdbx_seq_one_letter_code
_entity_poly.pdbx_strand_id
1 'polypeptide(L)'
;LSSAASDVYKRQPLYHDTWMLLRKYRDVVWSLELSVQQVRRQFQIEYGSSIEEFLESLYVAGITFEGSAIEDHARCIERSYKMLKLLDTSVELLRTKHKYGESYYWLLYYTYLSPQQLANTQEIIEKLEPHIRDISYRTYFRKRQMAIDALSSVLWGYSSKESLALLEKFVPETRSEV
;
A
#
# COMPACT_ATOMS: atom_id res chain seq x y z
N LEU A 1 22.88 -22.57 11.31
CA LEU A 1 22.61 -21.36 12.11
C LEU A 1 22.76 -20.05 11.31
N SER A 2 23.38 -20.06 10.11
CA SER A 2 23.64 -18.83 9.36
C SER A 2 22.52 -18.42 8.38
N SER A 3 21.62 -19.33 8.01
CA SER A 3 20.57 -19.05 7.01
C SER A 3 19.40 -18.23 7.59
N ALA A 4 18.96 -18.55 8.81
CA ALA A 4 17.86 -17.84 9.46
C ALA A 4 18.22 -16.38 9.82
N ALA A 5 19.45 -16.13 10.25
CA ALA A 5 19.94 -14.79 10.55
C ALA A 5 20.07 -13.93 9.29
N SER A 6 20.49 -14.52 8.16
CA SER A 6 20.56 -13.84 6.87
C SER A 6 19.18 -13.44 6.33
N ASP A 7 18.16 -14.28 6.56
CA ASP A 7 16.79 -14.00 6.12
C ASP A 7 16.12 -12.90 6.96
N VAL A 8 16.41 -12.85 8.26
CA VAL A 8 15.95 -11.75 9.13
C VAL A 8 16.56 -10.41 8.69
N TYR A 9 17.84 -10.39 8.34
CA TYR A 9 18.53 -9.19 7.87
C TYR A 9 17.99 -8.66 6.52
N LYS A 10 17.57 -9.56 5.63
CA LYS A 10 16.98 -9.18 4.33
C LYS A 10 15.54 -8.68 4.44
N ARG A 11 14.80 -9.04 5.48
CA ARG A 11 13.42 -8.59 5.72
C ARG A 11 13.33 -7.19 6.31
N GLN A 12 14.35 -6.73 7.02
CA GLN A 12 14.34 -5.43 7.69
C GLN A 12 14.14 -4.23 6.74
N PRO A 13 14.79 -4.13 5.56
CA PRO A 13 14.55 -3.02 4.64
C PRO A 13 13.12 -2.98 4.12
N LEU A 14 12.52 -4.11 3.76
CA LEU A 14 11.16 -4.19 3.25
C LEU A 14 10.12 -3.84 4.32
N TYR A 15 10.35 -4.27 5.55
CA TYR A 15 9.52 -3.86 6.69
C TYR A 15 9.58 -2.34 6.90
N HIS A 16 10.78 -1.77 6.89
CA HIS A 16 10.97 -0.34 7.06
C HIS A 16 10.25 0.46 5.96
N ASP A 17 10.39 0.06 4.72
CA ASP A 17 9.75 0.71 3.58
C ASP A 17 8.22 0.61 3.66
N THR A 18 7.68 -0.52 4.06
CA THR A 18 6.24 -0.71 4.31
C THR A 18 5.74 0.19 5.43
N TRP A 19 6.46 0.26 6.52
CA TRP A 19 6.15 1.14 7.65
C TRP A 19 6.18 2.61 7.25
N MET A 20 7.16 3.03 6.45
CA MET A 20 7.24 4.41 5.93
C MET A 20 6.06 4.73 5.01
N LEU A 21 5.64 3.82 4.14
CA LEU A 21 4.45 3.97 3.30
C LEU A 21 3.18 4.15 4.14
N LEU A 22 3.00 3.31 5.14
CA LEU A 22 1.86 3.38 6.06
C LEU A 22 1.82 4.72 6.81
N ARG A 23 2.95 5.17 7.32
CA ARG A 23 3.05 6.45 8.03
C ARG A 23 2.74 7.66 7.14
N LYS A 24 3.06 7.59 5.87
CA LYS A 24 2.84 8.65 4.88
C LYS A 24 1.49 8.57 4.19
N TYR A 25 0.74 7.51 4.38
CA TYR A 25 -0.50 7.25 3.66
C TYR A 25 -1.50 8.42 3.73
N ARG A 26 -1.84 8.88 4.94
CA ARG A 26 -2.80 9.98 5.12
C ARG A 26 -2.34 11.28 4.45
N ASP A 27 -1.06 11.61 4.59
CA ASP A 27 -0.48 12.81 3.98
C ASP A 27 -0.52 12.75 2.46
N VAL A 28 -0.20 11.58 1.89
CA VAL A 28 -0.21 11.38 0.44
C VAL A 28 -1.62 11.42 -0.11
N VAL A 29 -2.59 10.76 0.55
CA VAL A 29 -4.02 10.82 0.16
C VAL A 29 -4.51 12.25 0.16
N TRP A 30 -4.25 12.98 1.23
CA TRP A 30 -4.65 14.39 1.37
C TRP A 30 -4.03 15.27 0.28
N SER A 31 -2.72 15.15 0.09
CA SER A 31 -1.99 15.93 -0.92
C SER A 31 -2.46 15.61 -2.34
N LEU A 32 -2.72 14.33 -2.62
CA LEU A 32 -3.18 13.90 -3.94
C LEU A 32 -4.59 14.43 -4.24
N GLU A 33 -5.51 14.32 -3.31
CA GLU A 33 -6.88 14.84 -3.47
C GLU A 33 -6.89 16.34 -3.71
N LEU A 34 -6.14 17.11 -2.92
CA LEU A 34 -6.02 18.54 -3.10
C LEU A 34 -5.41 18.91 -4.46
N SER A 35 -4.31 18.25 -4.83
CA SER A 35 -3.62 18.53 -6.10
C SER A 35 -4.50 18.25 -7.31
N VAL A 36 -5.19 17.11 -7.31
CA VAL A 36 -6.09 16.74 -8.42
C VAL A 36 -7.27 17.71 -8.52
N GLN A 37 -7.90 18.03 -7.41
CA GLN A 37 -9.04 18.96 -7.40
C GLN A 37 -8.63 20.38 -7.81
N GLN A 38 -7.50 20.86 -7.32
CA GLN A 38 -6.97 22.17 -7.70
C GLN A 38 -6.65 22.26 -9.19
N VAL A 39 -5.93 21.26 -9.72
CA VAL A 39 -5.58 21.22 -11.14
C VAL A 39 -6.84 21.17 -12.00
N ARG A 40 -7.81 20.34 -11.67
CA ARG A 40 -9.09 20.25 -12.39
C ARG A 40 -9.86 21.57 -12.36
N ARG A 41 -9.95 22.20 -11.20
CA ARG A 41 -10.64 23.50 -11.07
C ARG A 41 -9.94 24.58 -11.86
N GLN A 42 -8.63 24.70 -11.73
CA GLN A 42 -7.82 25.68 -12.43
C GLN A 42 -7.95 25.51 -13.95
N PHE A 43 -7.88 24.28 -14.41
CA PHE A 43 -8.03 23.96 -15.81
C PHE A 43 -9.41 24.34 -16.37
N GLN A 44 -10.48 24.02 -15.65
CA GLN A 44 -11.84 24.37 -16.02
C GLN A 44 -12.03 25.89 -16.11
N ILE A 45 -11.41 26.65 -15.19
CA ILE A 45 -11.46 28.12 -15.18
C ILE A 45 -10.72 28.72 -16.39
N GLU A 46 -9.52 28.21 -16.66
CA GLU A 46 -8.64 28.77 -17.70
C GLU A 46 -9.09 28.39 -19.12
N TYR A 47 -9.53 27.16 -19.30
CA TYR A 47 -9.82 26.63 -20.65
C TYR A 47 -11.28 26.36 -20.92
N GLY A 48 -12.17 26.47 -19.94
CA GLY A 48 -13.60 26.25 -20.11
C GLY A 48 -14.02 24.82 -20.41
N SER A 49 -13.07 23.87 -20.35
CA SER A 49 -13.32 22.45 -20.59
C SER A 49 -12.66 21.59 -19.52
N SER A 50 -13.09 20.34 -19.40
CA SER A 50 -12.44 19.40 -18.48
C SER A 50 -11.05 18.97 -18.99
N ILE A 51 -10.19 18.51 -18.06
CA ILE A 51 -8.88 17.96 -18.44
C ILE A 51 -9.04 16.78 -19.40
N GLU A 52 -10.02 15.92 -19.15
CA GLU A 52 -10.31 14.75 -19.98
C GLU A 52 -10.67 15.15 -21.43
N GLU A 53 -11.54 16.13 -21.61
CA GLU A 53 -11.90 16.66 -22.93
C GLU A 53 -10.71 17.31 -23.65
N PHE A 54 -9.90 18.03 -22.90
CA PHE A 54 -8.69 18.65 -23.46
C PHE A 54 -7.66 17.60 -23.90
N LEU A 55 -7.38 16.60 -23.07
CA LEU A 55 -6.45 15.51 -23.41
C LEU A 55 -6.92 14.71 -24.62
N GLU A 56 -8.23 14.46 -24.72
CA GLU A 56 -8.81 13.79 -25.88
C GLU A 56 -8.63 14.62 -27.16
N SER A 57 -8.87 15.93 -27.10
CA SER A 57 -8.69 16.84 -28.23
C SER A 57 -7.24 16.88 -28.71
N LEU A 58 -6.27 16.82 -27.81
CA LEU A 58 -4.85 16.78 -28.13
C LEU A 58 -4.43 15.46 -28.76
N TYR A 59 -4.95 14.37 -28.24
CA TYR A 59 -4.72 13.04 -28.80
C TYR A 59 -5.21 12.96 -30.26
N VAL A 60 -6.39 13.48 -30.53
CA VAL A 60 -6.96 13.57 -31.88
C VAL A 60 -6.09 14.47 -32.79
N ALA A 61 -5.52 15.55 -32.25
CA ALA A 61 -4.63 16.45 -32.99
C ALA A 61 -3.21 15.90 -33.19
N GLY A 62 -2.87 14.76 -32.59
CA GLY A 62 -1.51 14.18 -32.66
C GLY A 62 -0.44 14.92 -31.88
N ILE A 63 -0.84 15.73 -30.91
CA ILE A 63 0.09 16.52 -30.08
C ILE A 63 0.53 15.68 -28.87
N THR A 64 1.83 15.62 -28.63
CA THR A 64 2.42 14.94 -27.47
C THR A 64 3.02 15.96 -26.50
N PHE A 65 2.91 15.64 -25.19
CA PHE A 65 3.46 16.47 -24.10
C PHE A 65 4.84 16.04 -23.63
N GLU A 66 5.57 15.25 -24.38
CA GLU A 66 6.86 14.73 -23.98
C GLU A 66 7.82 15.86 -23.56
N GLY A 67 8.40 15.71 -22.36
CA GLY A 67 9.40 16.62 -21.81
C GLY A 67 8.85 17.93 -21.21
N SER A 68 7.54 18.09 -21.05
CA SER A 68 6.94 19.27 -20.41
C SER A 68 6.87 19.15 -18.88
N ALA A 69 6.81 20.29 -18.17
CA ALA A 69 6.59 20.34 -16.73
C ALA A 69 5.21 19.74 -16.36
N ILE A 70 4.22 19.85 -17.22
CA ILE A 70 2.89 19.27 -17.06
C ILE A 70 2.98 17.73 -17.07
N GLU A 71 3.77 17.18 -17.98
CA GLU A 71 4.00 15.73 -18.05
C GLU A 71 4.66 15.21 -16.78
N ASP A 72 5.71 15.87 -16.28
CA ASP A 72 6.40 15.48 -15.05
C ASP A 72 5.47 15.52 -13.84
N HIS A 73 4.63 16.53 -13.74
CA HIS A 73 3.64 16.67 -12.68
C HIS A 73 2.56 15.57 -12.77
N ALA A 74 2.05 15.32 -13.96
CA ALA A 74 1.08 14.26 -14.21
C ALA A 74 1.62 12.87 -13.87
N ARG A 75 2.88 12.60 -14.23
CA ARG A 75 3.56 11.34 -13.86
C ARG A 75 3.73 11.18 -12.35
N CYS A 76 4.04 12.26 -11.65
CA CYS A 76 4.15 12.24 -10.19
C CYS A 76 2.80 11.89 -9.54
N ILE A 77 1.72 12.51 -9.98
CA ILE A 77 0.35 12.21 -9.52
C ILE A 77 -0.02 10.75 -9.83
N GLU A 78 0.26 10.29 -11.03
CA GLU A 78 0.00 8.92 -11.46
C GLU A 78 0.75 7.89 -10.61
N ARG A 79 2.02 8.12 -10.34
CA ARG A 79 2.84 7.26 -9.48
C ARG A 79 2.29 7.19 -8.05
N SER A 80 1.92 8.34 -7.49
CA SER A 80 1.34 8.43 -6.16
C SER A 80 0.01 7.69 -6.09
N TYR A 81 -0.84 7.87 -7.08
CA TYR A 81 -2.12 7.19 -7.20
C TYR A 81 -1.95 5.67 -7.32
N LYS A 82 -1.03 5.21 -8.18
CA LYS A 82 -0.73 3.78 -8.34
C LYS A 82 -0.20 3.16 -7.05
N MET A 83 0.66 3.88 -6.32
CA MET A 83 1.20 3.41 -5.04
C MET A 83 0.09 3.28 -3.98
N LEU A 84 -0.79 4.27 -3.87
CA LEU A 84 -1.94 4.20 -2.96
C LEU A 84 -2.87 3.04 -3.31
N LYS A 85 -3.15 2.86 -4.60
CA LYS A 85 -3.98 1.76 -5.10
C LYS A 85 -3.36 0.39 -4.79
N LEU A 86 -2.06 0.27 -4.96
CA LEU A 86 -1.31 -0.93 -4.62
C LEU A 86 -1.40 -1.23 -3.12
N LEU A 87 -1.24 -0.22 -2.28
CA LEU A 87 -1.34 -0.36 -0.83
C LEU A 87 -2.75 -0.79 -0.42
N ASP A 88 -3.79 -0.13 -0.92
CA ASP A 88 -5.19 -0.46 -0.62
C ASP A 88 -5.54 -1.89 -1.05
N THR A 89 -5.12 -2.27 -2.25
CA THR A 89 -5.31 -3.63 -2.77
C THR A 89 -4.58 -4.67 -1.93
N SER A 90 -3.36 -4.37 -1.51
CA SER A 90 -2.54 -5.27 -0.69
C SER A 90 -3.12 -5.44 0.71
N VAL A 91 -3.63 -4.39 1.31
CA VAL A 91 -4.30 -4.44 2.61
C VAL A 91 -5.59 -5.27 2.54
N GLU A 92 -6.38 -5.11 1.49
CA GLU A 92 -7.59 -5.90 1.29
C GLU A 92 -7.27 -7.38 1.01
N LEU A 93 -6.22 -7.66 0.27
CA LEU A 93 -5.74 -9.02 0.04
C LEU A 93 -5.27 -9.65 1.36
N LEU A 94 -4.54 -8.91 2.17
CA LEU A 94 -4.15 -9.34 3.52
C LEU A 94 -5.37 -9.69 4.37
N ARG A 95 -6.36 -8.81 4.37
CA ARG A 95 -7.62 -9.01 5.10
C ARG A 95 -8.31 -10.31 4.73
N THR A 96 -8.45 -10.58 3.43
CA THR A 96 -9.26 -11.68 2.91
C THR A 96 -8.52 -13.02 2.88
N LYS A 97 -7.19 -13.01 2.76
CA LYS A 97 -6.40 -14.23 2.52
C LYS A 97 -5.57 -14.68 3.72
N HIS A 98 -5.17 -13.78 4.59
CA HIS A 98 -4.37 -14.15 5.75
C HIS A 98 -5.24 -14.74 6.86
N LYS A 99 -4.72 -15.74 7.58
CA LYS A 99 -5.44 -16.38 8.70
C LYS A 99 -5.83 -15.43 9.84
N TYR A 100 -5.05 -14.36 10.02
CA TYR A 100 -5.33 -13.27 10.97
C TYR A 100 -5.74 -11.97 10.27
N GLY A 101 -6.24 -12.06 9.05
CA GLY A 101 -6.46 -10.93 8.16
C GLY A 101 -7.37 -9.86 8.74
N GLU A 102 -8.48 -10.22 9.36
CA GLU A 102 -9.39 -9.25 9.98
C GLU A 102 -8.72 -8.47 11.12
N SER A 103 -8.01 -9.15 12.00
CA SER A 103 -7.28 -8.50 13.09
C SER A 103 -6.22 -7.54 12.56
N TYR A 104 -5.45 -7.96 11.58
CA TYR A 104 -4.39 -7.14 10.97
C TYR A 104 -4.97 -5.95 10.19
N TYR A 105 -6.06 -6.16 9.46
CA TYR A 105 -6.74 -5.09 8.74
C TYR A 105 -7.18 -3.97 9.68
N TRP A 106 -7.93 -4.26 10.71
CA TRP A 106 -8.44 -3.25 11.63
C TRP A 106 -7.33 -2.56 12.42
N LEU A 107 -6.28 -3.29 12.76
CA LEU A 107 -5.12 -2.70 13.41
C LEU A 107 -4.42 -1.70 12.49
N LEU A 108 -4.16 -2.05 11.24
CA LEU A 108 -3.56 -1.16 10.25
C LEU A 108 -4.49 0.01 9.91
N TYR A 109 -5.78 -0.25 9.80
CA TYR A 109 -6.79 0.78 9.51
C TYR A 109 -6.78 1.89 10.55
N TYR A 110 -6.98 1.56 11.81
CA TYR A 110 -7.03 2.56 12.88
C TYR A 110 -5.68 3.20 13.17
N THR A 111 -4.59 2.50 12.95
CA THR A 111 -3.26 3.04 13.17
C THR A 111 -2.80 3.97 12.05
N TYR A 112 -3.06 3.63 10.78
CA TYR A 112 -2.45 4.31 9.64
C TYR A 112 -3.42 4.79 8.54
N LEU A 113 -4.52 4.09 8.30
CA LEU A 113 -5.32 4.24 7.09
C LEU A 113 -6.62 5.02 7.26
N SER A 114 -7.18 5.06 8.45
CA SER A 114 -8.43 5.80 8.70
C SER A 114 -8.27 7.29 8.34
N PRO A 115 -9.31 7.94 7.78
CA PRO A 115 -9.22 9.34 7.37
C PRO A 115 -8.81 10.28 8.52
N GLN A 116 -9.32 10.03 9.72
CA GLN A 116 -8.93 10.78 10.90
C GLN A 116 -7.91 10.00 11.72
N GLN A 117 -6.80 10.66 12.02
CA GLN A 117 -5.80 10.11 12.90
C GLN A 117 -6.31 10.16 14.35
N LEU A 118 -6.25 9.03 15.05
CA LEU A 118 -6.55 8.97 16.48
C LEU A 118 -5.44 9.65 17.29
N ALA A 119 -5.78 10.21 18.45
CA ALA A 119 -4.88 11.05 19.23
C ALA A 119 -3.71 10.28 19.82
N ASN A 120 -3.91 9.04 20.24
CA ASN A 120 -2.91 8.23 20.91
C ASN A 120 -3.19 6.72 20.78
N THR A 121 -2.26 5.92 21.26
CA THR A 121 -2.36 4.46 21.25
C THR A 121 -3.55 3.95 22.05
N GLN A 122 -3.91 4.60 23.14
CA GLN A 122 -5.08 4.22 23.95
C GLN A 122 -6.38 4.28 23.15
N GLU A 123 -6.60 5.32 22.38
CA GLU A 123 -7.77 5.43 21.52
C GLU A 123 -7.79 4.36 20.42
N ILE A 124 -6.62 4.03 19.87
CA ILE A 124 -6.50 2.96 18.87
C ILE A 124 -6.91 1.62 19.50
N ILE A 125 -6.42 1.32 20.70
CA ILE A 125 -6.75 0.09 21.42
C ILE A 125 -8.26 0.02 21.73
N GLU A 126 -8.87 1.12 22.14
CA GLU A 126 -10.31 1.19 22.37
C GLU A 126 -11.12 0.91 21.09
N LYS A 127 -10.69 1.44 19.96
CA LYS A 127 -11.30 1.16 18.66
C LYS A 127 -11.11 -0.28 18.20
N LEU A 128 -10.03 -0.92 18.62
CA LEU A 128 -9.72 -2.30 18.25
C LEU A 128 -10.44 -3.34 19.10
N GLU A 129 -10.93 -2.99 20.27
CA GLU A 129 -11.58 -3.93 21.20
C GLU A 129 -12.71 -4.76 20.57
N PRO A 130 -13.61 -4.22 19.72
CA PRO A 130 -14.62 -5.00 19.02
C PRO A 130 -14.05 -6.03 18.02
N HIS A 131 -12.83 -5.84 17.56
CA HIS A 131 -12.17 -6.65 16.54
C HIS A 131 -11.12 -7.59 17.10
N ILE A 132 -10.49 -7.20 18.21
CA ILE A 132 -9.44 -7.96 18.89
C ILE A 132 -9.71 -7.92 20.39
N ARG A 133 -10.22 -9.02 20.92
CA ARG A 133 -10.57 -9.16 22.32
C ARG A 133 -9.36 -8.99 23.23
N ASP A 134 -9.55 -8.28 24.36
CA ASP A 134 -8.58 -8.15 25.44
C ASP A 134 -7.18 -7.67 24.96
N ILE A 135 -7.19 -6.74 24.01
CA ILE A 135 -5.94 -6.21 23.47
C ILE A 135 -5.24 -5.28 24.48
N SER A 136 -4.07 -5.69 24.94
CA SER A 136 -3.19 -4.88 25.77
C SER A 136 -2.22 -4.04 24.91
N TYR A 137 -1.55 -3.06 25.52
CA TYR A 137 -0.48 -2.29 24.84
C TYR A 137 0.59 -3.22 24.26
N ARG A 138 1.06 -4.19 25.04
CA ARG A 138 2.07 -5.15 24.59
C ARG A 138 1.58 -5.97 23.40
N THR A 139 0.35 -6.45 23.46
CA THR A 139 -0.28 -7.20 22.36
C THR A 139 -0.45 -6.35 21.11
N TYR A 140 -0.86 -5.08 21.28
CA TYR A 140 -0.99 -4.14 20.19
C TYR A 140 0.35 -3.95 19.43
N PHE A 141 1.42 -3.62 20.12
CA PHE A 141 2.73 -3.41 19.49
C PHE A 141 3.27 -4.67 18.81
N ARG A 142 3.09 -5.82 19.43
CA ARG A 142 3.46 -7.12 18.83
C ARG A 142 2.65 -7.40 17.56
N LYS A 143 1.33 -7.26 17.62
CA LYS A 143 0.46 -7.48 16.46
C LYS A 143 0.69 -6.45 15.35
N ARG A 144 1.00 -5.21 15.68
CA ARG A 144 1.36 -4.19 14.71
C ARG A 144 2.60 -4.61 13.90
N GLN A 145 3.63 -5.08 14.57
CA GLN A 145 4.83 -5.57 13.91
C GLN A 145 4.52 -6.76 12.99
N MET A 146 3.73 -7.70 13.47
CA MET A 146 3.30 -8.86 12.67
C MET A 146 2.45 -8.45 11.47
N ALA A 147 1.54 -7.51 11.63
CA ALA A 147 0.68 -7.01 10.56
C ALA A 147 1.49 -6.29 9.46
N ILE A 148 2.46 -5.45 9.85
CA ILE A 148 3.36 -4.77 8.91
C ILE A 148 4.24 -5.79 8.18
N ASP A 149 4.77 -6.77 8.87
CA ASP A 149 5.56 -7.85 8.26
C ASP A 149 4.75 -8.65 7.23
N ALA A 150 3.53 -9.02 7.57
CA ALA A 150 2.62 -9.71 6.67
C ALA A 150 2.27 -8.84 5.44
N LEU A 151 1.99 -7.55 5.65
CA LEU A 151 1.74 -6.61 4.55
C LEU A 151 2.96 -6.43 3.66
N SER A 152 4.16 -6.40 4.23
CA SER A 152 5.41 -6.33 3.47
C SER A 152 5.54 -7.50 2.50
N SER A 153 5.18 -8.69 2.94
CA SER A 153 5.20 -9.88 2.07
C SER A 153 4.22 -9.79 0.92
N VAL A 154 3.06 -9.17 1.15
CA VAL A 154 2.06 -8.95 0.08
C VAL A 154 2.52 -7.87 -0.91
N LEU A 155 3.02 -6.74 -0.40
CA LEU A 155 3.43 -5.58 -1.23
C LEU A 155 4.63 -5.90 -2.13
N TRP A 156 5.66 -6.49 -1.54
CA TRP A 156 6.94 -6.68 -2.22
C TRP A 156 7.10 -8.09 -2.77
N GLY A 157 6.15 -8.96 -2.46
CA GLY A 157 6.19 -10.37 -2.82
C GLY A 157 7.22 -11.15 -2.00
N TYR A 158 7.22 -12.43 -2.22
CA TYR A 158 8.28 -13.29 -1.71
C TYR A 158 9.51 -13.15 -2.61
N SER A 159 10.70 -13.27 -2.04
CA SER A 159 11.90 -13.43 -2.87
C SER A 159 11.72 -14.64 -3.80
N SER A 160 12.39 -14.65 -4.94
CA SER A 160 12.32 -15.78 -5.88
C SER A 160 12.63 -17.11 -5.22
N LYS A 161 13.54 -17.11 -4.24
CA LYS A 161 13.91 -18.29 -3.43
C LYS A 161 12.78 -18.72 -2.49
N GLU A 162 12.09 -17.77 -1.83
CA GLU A 162 10.94 -18.06 -0.97
C GLU A 162 9.73 -18.53 -1.80
N SER A 163 9.52 -17.95 -2.97
CA SER A 163 8.46 -18.38 -3.89
C SER A 163 8.69 -19.80 -4.40
N LEU A 164 9.93 -20.16 -4.73
CA LEU A 164 10.29 -21.53 -5.10
C LEU A 164 10.06 -22.51 -3.97
N ALA A 165 10.48 -22.16 -2.74
CA ALA A 165 10.28 -23.00 -1.57
C ALA A 165 8.78 -23.24 -1.27
N LEU A 166 7.93 -22.24 -1.48
CA LEU A 166 6.48 -22.36 -1.35
C LEU A 166 5.89 -23.25 -2.46
N LEU A 167 6.33 -23.06 -3.70
CA LEU A 167 5.90 -23.88 -4.82
C LEU A 167 6.27 -25.36 -4.65
N GLU A 168 7.45 -25.63 -4.16
CA GLU A 168 7.91 -27.00 -3.85
C GLU A 168 7.05 -27.69 -2.79
N LYS A 169 6.45 -26.95 -1.86
CA LYS A 169 5.53 -27.50 -0.87
C LYS A 169 4.14 -27.83 -1.43
N PHE A 170 3.69 -27.12 -2.45
CA PHE A 170 2.32 -27.19 -2.97
C PHE A 170 2.21 -27.93 -4.30
N VAL A 171 3.31 -28.03 -5.04
CA VAL A 171 3.36 -28.80 -6.29
C VAL A 171 4.15 -30.07 -6.01
N PRO A 172 3.50 -31.25 -5.91
CA PRO A 172 4.25 -32.50 -5.82
C PRO A 172 5.10 -32.63 -7.09
N GLU A 173 6.37 -32.97 -6.92
CA GLU A 173 7.25 -33.28 -8.02
C GLU A 173 6.52 -34.25 -8.94
N THR A 174 6.21 -33.82 -10.14
CA THR A 174 5.89 -34.75 -11.22
C THR A 174 7.16 -35.57 -11.43
N ARG A 175 7.20 -36.75 -10.83
CA ARG A 175 8.17 -37.76 -11.19
C ARG A 175 8.10 -37.90 -12.70
N SER A 176 9.13 -37.43 -13.36
CA SER A 176 9.40 -37.80 -14.73
C SER A 176 9.64 -39.30 -14.72
N GLU A 177 8.58 -40.06 -14.94
CA GLU A 177 8.76 -41.43 -15.38
C GLU A 177 9.30 -41.36 -16.83
N VAL A 178 10.54 -41.66 -16.93
CA VAL A 178 11.18 -42.04 -18.18
C VAL A 178 10.78 -43.47 -18.48
#